data_dc0431825e6912383bfa6f3b7da5172d
#
_entry.id   dc0431825e6912383bfa6f3b7da5172d
#
_cell.length_a   1.000
_cell.length_b   1.000
_cell.length_c   1.000
_cell.angle_alpha   90.00
_cell.angle_beta   90.00
_cell.angle_gamma   90.00
#
_symmetry.space_group_name_H-M   'P 1'
#
loop_
_entity.id
_entity.type
_entity.pdbx_description
1 polymer ?
#
loop_
_entity_poly.entity_id
_entity_poly.type
_entity_poly.pdbx_seq_one_letter_code
_entity_poly.pdbx_strand_id
1 'polypeptide(L)'
;MENFLTNKIVLIIDNDPVCDAVLAEFLNYAGAKVIQTDSGEEGLDLVDQHDITLIICGLNLLDVPAVPLIKQLHSATIQTPIIALTDTHDVNLIAAVMRVGVYDVILKPLTDVAALKYLLVEAIYPDMFSSPVDESDKLQEEWNHLVSYPEESLALLRNLQPPAHLKVAGCQVGYRQLNTSENNGLIIDIAELSDHEFGFYIFDAEWVGEYGAVAALLFRAFFNDLLKKHITAHPDNLPALTSVLHDLQLLLKKSGLHGEYPLVIGYFNRLRGHLIVVNSGLSCVIHHDHQHTTLIKDLALGRYFHDSAQEQRLLLTSAECEVWNGPRKLWLRFN
;
A
#
# COMPACT_ATOMS: atom_id res chain seq x y z
N MET A 1 15.09 10.82 -20.82
CA MET A 1 13.89 10.04 -20.44
C MET A 1 13.63 9.10 -21.61
N GLU A 2 13.55 7.82 -21.32
CA GLU A 2 13.46 6.79 -22.36
C GLU A 2 12.09 6.82 -23.05
N ASN A 3 12.06 6.61 -24.34
CA ASN A 3 10.87 6.48 -25.20
C ASN A 3 10.14 5.16 -24.86
N PHE A 4 9.49 5.10 -23.70
CA PHE A 4 8.87 3.88 -23.19
C PHE A 4 7.61 3.45 -23.99
N LEU A 5 7.08 4.31 -24.87
CA LEU A 5 5.96 4.02 -25.75
C LEU A 5 6.37 3.88 -27.23
N THR A 6 7.63 3.59 -27.51
CA THR A 6 8.10 3.38 -28.90
C THR A 6 7.31 2.26 -29.57
N ASN A 7 6.84 2.53 -30.81
CA ASN A 7 6.00 1.62 -31.62
C ASN A 7 4.60 1.33 -31.04
N LYS A 8 4.14 2.10 -30.05
CA LYS A 8 2.78 2.01 -29.53
C LYS A 8 1.87 3.03 -30.21
N ILE A 9 0.63 2.63 -30.47
CA ILE A 9 -0.42 3.52 -31.03
C ILE A 9 -1.43 3.77 -29.92
N VAL A 10 -1.61 5.04 -29.56
CA VAL A 10 -2.57 5.46 -28.53
C VAL A 10 -3.68 6.26 -29.19
N LEU A 11 -4.92 5.84 -28.98
CA LEU A 11 -6.10 6.56 -29.42
C LEU A 11 -6.66 7.41 -28.26
N ILE A 12 -6.80 8.71 -28.51
CA ILE A 12 -7.50 9.63 -27.60
C ILE A 12 -8.86 9.95 -28.20
N ILE A 13 -9.93 9.70 -27.44
CA ILE A 13 -11.31 10.04 -27.79
C ILE A 13 -11.79 11.02 -26.72
N ASP A 14 -11.66 12.32 -26.92
CA ASP A 14 -12.08 13.34 -25.94
C ASP A 14 -12.46 14.64 -26.65
N ASN A 15 -13.35 15.41 -26.06
CA ASN A 15 -13.80 16.71 -26.59
C ASN A 15 -13.19 17.92 -25.89
N ASP A 16 -12.20 17.72 -25.03
CA ASP A 16 -11.48 18.80 -24.31
C ASP A 16 -10.15 19.09 -25.00
N PRO A 17 -10.06 20.13 -25.84
CA PRO A 17 -8.87 20.40 -26.64
C PRO A 17 -7.64 20.75 -25.79
N VAL A 18 -7.81 21.20 -24.56
CA VAL A 18 -6.69 21.55 -23.66
C VAL A 18 -6.12 20.28 -23.07
N CYS A 19 -6.96 19.38 -22.59
CA CYS A 19 -6.54 18.09 -22.06
C CYS A 19 -5.87 17.25 -23.15
N ASP A 20 -6.47 17.22 -24.34
CA ASP A 20 -5.97 16.48 -25.50
C ASP A 20 -4.60 16.95 -25.95
N ALA A 21 -4.38 18.26 -26.01
CA ALA A 21 -3.08 18.81 -26.39
C ALA A 21 -1.98 18.38 -25.39
N VAL A 22 -2.26 18.46 -24.09
CA VAL A 22 -1.32 18.07 -23.04
C VAL A 22 -1.02 16.57 -23.09
N LEU A 23 -2.05 15.73 -23.25
CA LEU A 23 -1.89 14.29 -23.39
C LEU A 23 -1.10 13.91 -24.62
N ALA A 24 -1.45 14.50 -25.78
CA ALA A 24 -0.78 14.19 -27.03
C ALA A 24 0.70 14.60 -26.99
N GLU A 25 1.02 15.77 -26.43
CA GLU A 25 2.39 16.22 -26.24
C GLU A 25 3.18 15.23 -25.37
N PHE A 26 2.61 14.83 -24.23
CA PHE A 26 3.23 13.86 -23.32
C PHE A 26 3.45 12.49 -23.99
N LEU A 27 2.43 11.95 -24.65
CA LEU A 27 2.50 10.63 -25.32
C LEU A 27 3.48 10.62 -26.50
N ASN A 28 3.48 11.69 -27.31
CA ASN A 28 4.45 11.86 -28.39
C ASN A 28 5.90 11.96 -27.85
N TYR A 29 6.08 12.70 -26.73
CA TYR A 29 7.38 12.80 -26.07
C TYR A 29 7.83 11.43 -25.50
N ALA A 30 6.89 10.61 -25.07
CA ALA A 30 7.14 9.23 -24.62
C ALA A 30 7.39 8.26 -25.78
N GLY A 31 7.25 8.69 -27.04
CA GLY A 31 7.53 7.90 -28.25
C GLY A 31 6.33 7.19 -28.87
N ALA A 32 5.11 7.46 -28.41
CA ALA A 32 3.89 6.90 -29.00
C ALA A 32 3.49 7.60 -30.32
N LYS A 33 2.78 6.87 -31.17
CA LYS A 33 1.98 7.47 -32.25
C LYS A 33 0.59 7.76 -31.70
N VAL A 34 0.20 9.03 -31.68
CA VAL A 34 -1.09 9.46 -31.14
C VAL A 34 -2.09 9.67 -32.28
N ILE A 35 -3.28 9.12 -32.12
CA ILE A 35 -4.46 9.37 -32.97
C ILE A 35 -5.50 10.04 -32.06
N GLN A 36 -6.16 11.09 -32.55
CA GLN A 36 -7.12 11.88 -31.77
C GLN A 36 -8.42 12.04 -32.51
N THR A 37 -9.53 11.99 -31.77
CA THR A 37 -10.87 12.34 -32.26
C THR A 37 -11.71 12.87 -31.10
N ASP A 38 -12.67 13.76 -31.40
CA ASP A 38 -13.66 14.27 -30.45
C ASP A 38 -15.01 13.51 -30.53
N SER A 39 -15.10 12.51 -31.40
CA SER A 39 -16.28 11.70 -31.68
C SER A 39 -16.10 10.24 -31.24
N GLY A 40 -17.03 9.74 -30.42
CA GLY A 40 -17.06 8.34 -30.05
C GLY A 40 -17.35 7.40 -31.22
N GLU A 41 -18.19 7.82 -32.19
CA GLU A 41 -18.47 7.04 -33.41
C GLU A 41 -17.22 6.92 -34.27
N GLU A 42 -16.50 8.01 -34.52
CA GLU A 42 -15.22 7.98 -35.24
C GLU A 42 -14.15 7.17 -34.48
N GLY A 43 -14.17 7.22 -33.15
CA GLY A 43 -13.30 6.40 -32.31
C GLY A 43 -13.47 4.90 -32.54
N LEU A 44 -14.69 4.42 -32.71
CA LEU A 44 -14.98 3.02 -33.05
C LEU A 44 -14.44 2.65 -34.44
N ASP A 45 -14.61 3.52 -35.45
CA ASP A 45 -14.08 3.30 -36.81
C ASP A 45 -12.55 3.26 -36.80
N LEU A 46 -11.90 4.11 -36.00
CA LEU A 46 -10.43 4.15 -35.90
C LEU A 46 -9.85 2.90 -35.23
N VAL A 47 -10.56 2.30 -34.29
CA VAL A 47 -10.18 1.04 -33.64
C VAL A 47 -10.16 -0.11 -34.67
N ASP A 48 -11.10 -0.14 -35.61
CA ASP A 48 -11.14 -1.16 -36.65
C ASP A 48 -10.06 -0.96 -37.70
N GLN A 49 -9.54 0.26 -37.90
CA GLN A 49 -8.57 0.61 -38.92
C GLN A 49 -7.11 0.53 -38.45
N HIS A 50 -6.86 0.57 -37.15
CA HIS A 50 -5.53 0.66 -36.55
C HIS A 50 -5.33 -0.37 -35.43
N ASP A 51 -4.11 -0.84 -35.32
CA ASP A 51 -3.69 -1.72 -34.22
C ASP A 51 -3.44 -0.87 -32.96
N ILE A 52 -4.54 -0.46 -32.30
CA ILE A 52 -4.49 0.42 -31.13
C ILE A 52 -3.96 -0.36 -29.92
N THR A 53 -2.93 0.18 -29.28
CA THR A 53 -2.32 -0.41 -28.08
C THR A 53 -2.99 0.05 -26.79
N LEU A 54 -3.52 1.27 -26.78
CA LEU A 54 -4.21 1.86 -25.63
C LEU A 54 -5.27 2.85 -26.11
N ILE A 55 -6.42 2.87 -25.44
CA ILE A 55 -7.47 3.86 -25.66
C ILE A 55 -7.58 4.73 -24.42
N ILE A 56 -7.59 6.06 -24.61
CA ILE A 56 -7.90 7.04 -23.57
C ILE A 56 -9.22 7.70 -23.98
N CYS A 57 -10.29 7.49 -23.19
CA CYS A 57 -11.64 7.87 -23.57
C CYS A 57 -12.27 8.85 -22.55
N GLY A 58 -12.65 10.03 -23.01
CA GLY A 58 -13.45 10.99 -22.24
C GLY A 58 -14.85 10.48 -21.95
N LEU A 59 -15.34 10.70 -20.75
CA LEU A 59 -16.69 10.26 -20.37
C LEU A 59 -17.80 11.25 -20.78
N ASN A 60 -17.46 12.48 -21.19
CA ASN A 60 -18.40 13.56 -21.51
C ASN A 60 -18.42 13.89 -23.01
N LEU A 61 -18.44 12.87 -23.89
CA LEU A 61 -18.59 13.06 -25.33
C LEU A 61 -20.00 13.56 -25.67
N LEU A 62 -20.10 14.29 -26.80
CA LEU A 62 -21.38 14.91 -27.21
C LEU A 62 -22.26 13.98 -28.05
N ASP A 63 -21.68 13.01 -28.72
CA ASP A 63 -22.33 12.12 -29.72
C ASP A 63 -22.80 10.80 -29.11
N VAL A 64 -21.97 10.16 -28.26
CA VAL A 64 -22.27 8.84 -27.70
C VAL A 64 -22.14 8.86 -26.17
N PRO A 65 -23.10 8.30 -25.41
CA PRO A 65 -22.94 8.13 -23.98
C PRO A 65 -21.76 7.20 -23.62
N ALA A 66 -21.02 7.53 -22.55
CA ALA A 66 -19.77 6.85 -22.17
C ALA A 66 -19.92 5.33 -21.98
N VAL A 67 -20.91 4.87 -21.23
CA VAL A 67 -21.05 3.44 -20.89
C VAL A 67 -21.33 2.58 -22.13
N PRO A 68 -22.26 2.92 -23.06
CA PRO A 68 -22.44 2.24 -24.33
C PRO A 68 -21.19 2.23 -25.20
N LEU A 69 -20.51 3.38 -25.32
CA LEU A 69 -19.28 3.52 -26.11
C LEU A 69 -18.17 2.58 -25.60
N ILE A 70 -17.85 2.65 -24.30
CA ILE A 70 -16.83 1.81 -23.69
C ILE A 70 -17.14 0.33 -23.86
N LYS A 71 -18.43 -0.05 -23.74
CA LYS A 71 -18.85 -1.43 -23.97
C LYS A 71 -18.60 -1.88 -25.42
N GLN A 72 -18.84 -1.01 -26.41
CA GLN A 72 -18.58 -1.29 -27.81
C GLN A 72 -17.08 -1.37 -28.09
N LEU A 73 -16.28 -0.40 -27.61
CA LEU A 73 -14.82 -0.40 -27.71
C LEU A 73 -14.24 -1.68 -27.09
N HIS A 74 -14.66 -2.06 -25.91
CA HIS A 74 -14.21 -3.29 -25.26
C HIS A 74 -14.59 -4.56 -26.02
N SER A 75 -15.73 -4.56 -26.71
CA SER A 75 -16.16 -5.68 -27.56
C SER A 75 -15.38 -5.76 -28.87
N ALA A 76 -14.97 -4.61 -29.42
CA ALA A 76 -14.18 -4.53 -30.64
C ALA A 76 -12.69 -4.88 -30.39
N THR A 77 -12.18 -4.55 -29.19
CA THR A 77 -10.76 -4.76 -28.83
C THR A 77 -10.63 -5.49 -27.49
N ILE A 78 -10.79 -6.80 -27.51
CA ILE A 78 -10.85 -7.64 -26.28
C ILE A 78 -9.61 -7.48 -25.35
N GLN A 79 -8.45 -7.12 -25.89
CA GLN A 79 -7.19 -7.02 -25.14
C GLN A 79 -6.64 -5.59 -25.00
N THR A 80 -7.26 -4.59 -25.64
CA THR A 80 -6.76 -3.20 -25.57
C THR A 80 -7.27 -2.53 -24.30
N PRO A 81 -6.40 -2.09 -23.41
CA PRO A 81 -6.81 -1.38 -22.20
C PRO A 81 -7.48 -0.04 -22.55
N ILE A 82 -8.53 0.30 -21.79
CA ILE A 82 -9.26 1.55 -21.93
C ILE A 82 -9.11 2.33 -20.64
N ILE A 83 -8.53 3.50 -20.68
CA ILE A 83 -8.44 4.44 -19.55
C ILE A 83 -9.50 5.52 -19.78
N ALA A 84 -10.36 5.75 -18.79
CA ALA A 84 -11.37 6.79 -18.86
C ALA A 84 -10.83 8.13 -18.35
N LEU A 85 -11.21 9.24 -19.02
CA LEU A 85 -10.94 10.61 -18.56
C LEU A 85 -12.26 11.26 -18.14
N THR A 86 -12.27 11.94 -17.00
CA THR A 86 -13.46 12.65 -16.54
C THR A 86 -13.13 13.86 -15.68
N ASP A 87 -13.96 14.88 -15.78
CA ASP A 87 -14.00 16.05 -14.90
C ASP A 87 -15.05 15.91 -13.78
N THR A 88 -15.90 14.88 -13.88
CA THR A 88 -16.97 14.65 -12.93
C THR A 88 -16.54 13.75 -11.77
N HIS A 89 -17.09 14.04 -10.60
CA HIS A 89 -16.96 13.22 -9.40
C HIS A 89 -18.20 12.33 -9.20
N ASP A 90 -18.99 12.11 -10.27
CA ASP A 90 -20.15 11.21 -10.19
C ASP A 90 -19.71 9.75 -10.02
N VAL A 91 -19.75 9.32 -8.77
CA VAL A 91 -19.36 7.95 -8.36
C VAL A 91 -20.18 6.89 -9.08
N ASN A 92 -21.45 7.16 -9.44
CA ASN A 92 -22.28 6.19 -10.13
C ASN A 92 -21.82 5.99 -11.59
N LEU A 93 -21.46 7.07 -12.29
CA LEU A 93 -20.92 6.99 -13.64
C LEU A 93 -19.55 6.28 -13.63
N ILE A 94 -18.64 6.67 -12.73
CA ILE A 94 -17.34 6.02 -12.57
C ILE A 94 -17.52 4.52 -12.28
N ALA A 95 -18.38 4.15 -11.35
CA ALA A 95 -18.64 2.75 -11.05
C ALA A 95 -19.29 2.00 -12.23
N ALA A 96 -20.10 2.66 -13.05
CA ALA A 96 -20.70 2.05 -14.23
C ALA A 96 -19.67 1.76 -15.32
N VAL A 97 -18.73 2.69 -15.61
CA VAL A 97 -17.70 2.48 -16.61
C VAL A 97 -16.67 1.44 -16.16
N MET A 98 -16.32 1.40 -14.88
CA MET A 98 -15.47 0.34 -14.32
C MET A 98 -16.07 -1.05 -14.48
N ARG A 99 -17.40 -1.19 -14.28
CA ARG A 99 -18.09 -2.50 -14.46
C ARG A 99 -18.10 -2.98 -15.91
N VAL A 100 -18.01 -2.09 -16.90
CA VAL A 100 -18.00 -2.47 -18.32
C VAL A 100 -16.60 -2.68 -18.89
N GLY A 101 -15.56 -2.62 -18.03
CA GLY A 101 -14.21 -3.06 -18.40
C GLY A 101 -13.21 -1.93 -18.64
N VAL A 102 -13.42 -0.73 -18.11
CA VAL A 102 -12.39 0.31 -18.07
C VAL A 102 -11.26 -0.14 -17.15
N TYR A 103 -10.02 0.01 -17.62
CA TYR A 103 -8.81 -0.34 -16.86
C TYR A 103 -8.65 0.54 -15.63
N ASP A 104 -8.77 1.87 -15.82
CA ASP A 104 -8.74 2.85 -14.74
C ASP A 104 -9.41 4.16 -15.16
N VAL A 105 -9.62 5.07 -14.20
CA VAL A 105 -10.25 6.37 -14.40
C VAL A 105 -9.33 7.48 -13.91
N ILE A 106 -9.03 8.44 -14.78
CA ILE A 106 -8.23 9.62 -14.47
C ILE A 106 -9.14 10.85 -14.36
N LEU A 107 -8.98 11.59 -13.27
CA LEU A 107 -9.66 12.87 -13.09
C LEU A 107 -8.88 14.00 -13.76
N LYS A 108 -9.59 14.84 -14.51
CA LYS A 108 -9.07 16.10 -15.03
C LYS A 108 -9.05 17.17 -13.91
N PRO A 109 -8.09 18.10 -13.88
CA PRO A 109 -6.96 18.27 -14.80
C PRO A 109 -5.80 17.31 -14.50
N LEU A 110 -5.02 16.98 -15.52
CA LEU A 110 -3.86 16.10 -15.45
C LEU A 110 -2.69 16.81 -14.76
N THR A 111 -2.62 16.76 -13.45
CA THR A 111 -1.59 17.48 -12.67
C THR A 111 -0.42 16.61 -12.26
N ASP A 112 -0.61 15.28 -12.17
CA ASP A 112 0.42 14.33 -11.77
C ASP A 112 0.94 13.51 -12.95
N VAL A 113 2.01 14.02 -13.56
CA VAL A 113 2.68 13.37 -14.70
C VAL A 113 3.33 12.02 -14.30
N ALA A 114 3.75 11.89 -13.03
CA ALA A 114 4.38 10.65 -12.58
C ALA A 114 3.33 9.53 -12.42
N ALA A 115 2.18 9.85 -11.84
CA ALA A 115 1.05 8.92 -11.73
C ALA A 115 0.52 8.53 -13.12
N LEU A 116 0.38 9.49 -14.04
CA LEU A 116 -0.01 9.22 -15.42
C LEU A 116 0.96 8.27 -16.11
N LYS A 117 2.28 8.53 -16.01
CA LYS A 117 3.31 7.65 -16.58
C LYS A 117 3.21 6.23 -16.03
N TYR A 118 3.07 6.08 -14.70
CA TYR A 118 2.94 4.78 -14.04
C TYR A 118 1.75 4.00 -14.58
N LEU A 119 0.58 4.64 -14.63
CA LEU A 119 -0.66 4.04 -15.12
C LEU A 119 -0.57 3.60 -16.59
N LEU A 120 0.04 4.42 -17.47
CA LEU A 120 0.23 4.07 -18.87
C LEU A 120 1.16 2.88 -19.05
N VAL A 121 2.24 2.81 -18.28
CA VAL A 121 3.18 1.68 -18.33
C VAL A 121 2.50 0.41 -17.83
N GLU A 122 1.75 0.48 -16.74
CA GLU A 122 0.99 -0.65 -16.18
C GLU A 122 -0.07 -1.17 -17.17
N ALA A 123 -0.82 -0.26 -17.80
CA ALA A 123 -1.87 -0.62 -18.76
C ALA A 123 -1.31 -1.25 -20.05
N ILE A 124 -0.19 -0.75 -20.57
CA ILE A 124 0.40 -1.20 -21.85
C ILE A 124 1.30 -2.43 -21.69
N TYR A 125 1.93 -2.58 -20.53
CA TYR A 125 2.85 -3.66 -20.20
C TYR A 125 2.40 -4.44 -18.96
N PRO A 126 1.20 -5.03 -18.96
CA PRO A 126 0.68 -5.74 -17.79
C PRO A 126 1.63 -6.85 -17.34
N ASP A 127 2.33 -7.51 -18.27
CA ASP A 127 3.30 -8.58 -17.97
C ASP A 127 4.53 -8.11 -17.19
N MET A 128 4.82 -6.81 -17.15
CA MET A 128 5.87 -6.25 -16.29
C MET A 128 5.42 -6.09 -14.84
N PHE A 129 4.12 -6.07 -14.60
CA PHE A 129 3.50 -5.86 -13.31
C PHE A 129 2.56 -7.00 -12.89
N SER A 130 2.11 -7.81 -13.86
CA SER A 130 1.36 -9.03 -13.61
C SER A 130 2.33 -10.21 -13.67
N SER A 131 2.40 -10.94 -12.61
CA SER A 131 2.88 -12.32 -12.67
C SER A 131 2.03 -13.10 -13.69
N PRO A 132 2.63 -13.98 -14.52
CA PRO A 132 1.87 -14.85 -15.40
C PRO A 132 0.73 -15.56 -14.67
N VAL A 133 -0.32 -15.95 -15.37
CA VAL A 133 -1.47 -16.67 -14.79
C VAL A 133 -1.03 -17.90 -13.97
N ASP A 134 0.06 -18.56 -14.41
CA ASP A 134 0.72 -19.65 -13.66
C ASP A 134 1.32 -19.21 -12.31
N GLU A 135 1.69 -17.93 -12.15
CA GLU A 135 2.18 -17.38 -10.89
C GLU A 135 1.04 -16.99 -9.97
N SER A 136 -0.11 -16.55 -10.50
CA SER A 136 -1.30 -16.27 -9.71
C SER A 136 -1.82 -17.54 -9.02
N ASP A 137 -1.86 -18.66 -9.73
CA ASP A 137 -2.25 -19.95 -9.16
C ASP A 137 -1.21 -20.43 -8.15
N LYS A 138 0.08 -20.27 -8.43
CA LYS A 138 1.16 -20.57 -7.49
C LYS A 138 1.13 -19.67 -6.26
N LEU A 139 0.92 -18.36 -6.44
CA LEU A 139 0.76 -17.42 -5.32
C LEU A 139 -0.47 -17.78 -4.48
N GLN A 140 -1.57 -18.21 -5.08
CA GLN A 140 -2.75 -18.67 -4.36
C GLN A 140 -2.47 -19.99 -3.62
N GLU A 141 -1.71 -20.90 -4.22
CA GLU A 141 -1.27 -22.13 -3.54
C GLU A 141 -0.31 -21.82 -2.40
N GLU A 142 0.67 -20.94 -2.60
CA GLU A 142 1.59 -20.47 -1.55
C GLU A 142 0.86 -19.75 -0.42
N TRP A 143 -0.11 -18.89 -0.76
CA TRP A 143 -0.98 -18.24 0.21
C TRP A 143 -1.78 -19.26 1.03
N ASN A 144 -2.40 -20.22 0.36
CA ASN A 144 -3.14 -21.30 1.02
C ASN A 144 -2.22 -22.17 1.88
N HIS A 145 -0.97 -22.39 1.43
CA HIS A 145 0.04 -23.10 2.22
C HIS A 145 0.42 -22.33 3.49
N LEU A 146 0.65 -21.01 3.40
CA LEU A 146 0.94 -20.16 4.56
C LEU A 146 -0.18 -20.19 5.60
N VAL A 147 -1.44 -20.24 5.15
CA VAL A 147 -2.61 -20.33 6.03
C VAL A 147 -2.76 -21.74 6.61
N SER A 148 -2.51 -22.79 5.80
CA SER A 148 -2.71 -24.18 6.20
C SER A 148 -1.61 -24.72 7.13
N TYR A 149 -0.41 -24.12 7.09
CA TYR A 149 0.74 -24.53 7.91
C TYR A 149 1.30 -23.38 8.75
N PRO A 150 0.53 -22.86 9.72
CA PRO A 150 0.89 -21.66 10.46
C PRO A 150 2.19 -21.80 11.26
N GLU A 151 2.52 -22.97 11.77
CA GLU A 151 3.77 -23.18 12.52
C GLU A 151 5.02 -23.07 11.65
N GLU A 152 4.99 -23.63 10.43
CA GLU A 152 6.09 -23.52 9.46
C GLU A 152 6.23 -22.09 8.98
N SER A 153 5.12 -21.42 8.72
CA SER A 153 5.07 -20.03 8.29
C SER A 153 5.59 -19.08 9.38
N LEU A 154 5.27 -19.32 10.64
CA LEU A 154 5.83 -18.59 11.77
C LEU A 154 7.34 -18.84 11.93
N ALA A 155 7.81 -20.07 11.70
CA ALA A 155 9.25 -20.36 11.71
C ALA A 155 10.00 -19.62 10.60
N LEU A 156 9.41 -19.51 9.41
CA LEU A 156 9.96 -18.71 8.31
C LEU A 156 10.05 -17.23 8.70
N LEU A 157 8.98 -16.66 9.27
CA LEU A 157 8.94 -15.27 9.72
C LEU A 157 9.99 -14.95 10.77
N ARG A 158 10.28 -15.87 11.66
CA ARG A 158 11.38 -15.72 12.66
C ARG A 158 12.72 -15.54 12.00
N ASN A 159 13.00 -16.28 10.93
CA ASN A 159 14.24 -16.16 10.16
C ASN A 159 14.34 -14.82 9.42
N LEU A 160 13.20 -14.16 9.20
CA LEU A 160 13.11 -12.84 8.56
C LEU A 160 13.17 -11.68 9.58
N GLN A 161 13.15 -11.94 10.88
CA GLN A 161 13.30 -10.88 11.88
C GLN A 161 14.69 -10.22 11.78
N PRO A 162 14.80 -8.93 12.15
CA PRO A 162 16.09 -8.24 12.12
C PRO A 162 17.08 -8.91 13.08
N PRO A 163 18.40 -8.72 12.91
CA PRO A 163 19.39 -9.18 13.88
C PRO A 163 19.09 -8.66 15.28
N ALA A 164 19.33 -9.49 16.31
CA ALA A 164 19.06 -9.13 17.70
C ALA A 164 19.80 -7.86 18.19
N HIS A 165 20.87 -7.49 17.49
CA HIS A 165 21.63 -6.26 17.67
C HIS A 165 21.92 -5.64 16.31
N LEU A 166 21.52 -4.39 16.12
CA LEU A 166 21.72 -3.66 14.87
C LEU A 166 21.94 -2.17 15.16
N LYS A 167 22.52 -1.47 14.19
CA LYS A 167 22.63 -0.02 14.19
C LYS A 167 21.62 0.55 13.18
N VAL A 168 20.71 1.39 13.63
CA VAL A 168 19.63 1.98 12.85
C VAL A 168 19.47 3.45 13.20
N ALA A 169 19.40 4.33 12.20
CA ALA A 169 19.23 5.77 12.40
C ALA A 169 20.24 6.38 13.38
N GLY A 170 21.45 5.83 13.41
CA GLY A 170 22.51 6.23 14.33
C GLY A 170 22.33 5.74 15.77
N CYS A 171 21.29 4.98 16.09
CA CYS A 171 21.05 4.34 17.38
C CYS A 171 21.60 2.92 17.42
N GLN A 172 22.01 2.46 18.60
CA GLN A 172 22.23 1.05 18.89
C GLN A 172 20.87 0.46 19.30
N VAL A 173 20.34 -0.44 18.50
CA VAL A 173 19.06 -1.10 18.77
C VAL A 173 19.32 -2.57 19.06
N GLY A 174 18.76 -3.07 20.16
CA GLY A 174 18.83 -4.48 20.49
C GLY A 174 17.48 -4.98 21.00
N TYR A 175 17.16 -6.23 20.70
CA TYR A 175 15.98 -6.87 21.29
C TYR A 175 16.32 -8.26 21.81
N ARG A 176 15.53 -8.71 22.75
CA ARG A 176 15.57 -10.08 23.28
C ARG A 176 14.16 -10.56 23.51
N GLN A 177 14.00 -11.87 23.34
CA GLN A 177 12.75 -12.56 23.61
C GLN A 177 12.96 -13.55 24.73
N LEU A 178 12.07 -13.61 25.71
CA LEU A 178 12.00 -14.70 26.66
C LEU A 178 10.96 -15.70 26.19
N ASN A 179 11.42 -16.91 25.99
CA ASN A 179 10.59 -18.03 25.57
C ASN A 179 10.42 -18.95 26.78
N THR A 180 9.19 -19.22 27.13
CA THR A 180 8.84 -20.32 28.03
C THR A 180 8.43 -21.58 27.26
N SER A 181 8.32 -21.49 25.93
CA SER A 181 8.02 -22.56 24.98
C SER A 181 8.84 -22.39 23.70
N GLU A 182 8.97 -23.44 22.91
CA GLU A 182 9.66 -23.42 21.62
C GLU A 182 9.01 -22.47 20.59
N ASN A 183 7.77 -22.03 20.85
CA ASN A 183 6.96 -21.19 19.98
C ASN A 183 6.74 -19.79 20.58
N ASN A 184 7.66 -18.85 20.32
CA ASN A 184 7.42 -17.45 20.61
C ASN A 184 6.72 -16.78 19.40
N GLY A 185 5.45 -16.43 19.56
CA GLY A 185 4.64 -15.81 18.51
C GLY A 185 4.83 -14.29 18.37
N LEU A 186 5.62 -13.66 19.25
CA LEU A 186 5.94 -12.24 19.12
C LEU A 186 6.96 -12.03 17.99
N ILE A 187 6.57 -11.24 17.00
CA ILE A 187 7.39 -10.88 15.84
C ILE A 187 7.69 -9.39 15.94
N ILE A 188 8.95 -9.03 15.68
CA ILE A 188 9.42 -7.65 15.63
C ILE A 188 9.97 -7.34 14.24
N ASP A 189 9.74 -6.12 13.77
CA ASP A 189 10.47 -5.53 12.67
C ASP A 189 10.87 -4.08 12.97
N ILE A 190 11.98 -3.63 12.36
CA ILE A 190 12.57 -2.32 12.60
C ILE A 190 12.96 -1.74 11.25
N ALA A 191 12.43 -0.56 10.95
CA ALA A 191 12.61 0.12 9.68
C ALA A 191 13.39 1.42 9.84
N GLU A 192 14.49 1.57 9.15
CA GLU A 192 15.18 2.85 8.99
C GLU A 192 14.39 3.73 8.03
N LEU A 193 14.06 4.94 8.47
CA LEU A 193 13.29 5.91 7.70
C LEU A 193 14.18 7.04 7.19
N SER A 194 15.17 7.43 8.02
CA SER A 194 16.23 8.38 7.71
C SER A 194 17.45 8.13 8.61
N ASP A 195 18.52 8.88 8.43
CA ASP A 195 19.73 8.81 9.29
C ASP A 195 19.46 9.05 10.79
N HIS A 196 18.28 9.53 11.14
CA HIS A 196 17.92 9.94 12.49
C HIS A 196 16.56 9.42 12.97
N GLU A 197 15.89 8.64 12.13
CA GLU A 197 14.50 8.20 12.39
C GLU A 197 14.33 6.74 12.04
N PHE A 198 13.66 6.02 12.93
CA PHE A 198 13.25 4.64 12.65
C PHE A 198 11.86 4.36 13.19
N GLY A 199 11.18 3.43 12.54
CA GLY A 199 9.95 2.86 13.01
C GLY A 199 10.13 1.42 13.44
N PHE A 200 9.23 0.92 14.28
CA PHE A 200 9.19 -0.48 14.66
C PHE A 200 7.76 -0.93 14.91
N TYR A 201 7.53 -2.22 14.77
CA TYR A 201 6.33 -2.85 15.29
C TYR A 201 6.68 -4.15 16.03
N ILE A 202 5.82 -4.52 16.99
CA ILE A 202 5.84 -5.79 17.69
C ILE A 202 4.44 -6.37 17.60
N PHE A 203 4.31 -7.55 17.05
CA PHE A 203 3.05 -8.19 16.72
C PHE A 203 2.98 -9.61 17.29
N ASP A 204 1.84 -10.01 17.86
CA ASP A 204 1.63 -11.37 18.35
C ASP A 204 0.93 -12.23 17.29
N ALA A 205 1.71 -12.86 16.42
CA ALA A 205 1.20 -13.69 15.35
C ALA A 205 0.59 -15.01 15.84
N GLU A 206 1.07 -15.56 16.95
CA GLU A 206 0.54 -16.81 17.52
C GLU A 206 -0.87 -16.61 18.13
N TRP A 207 -1.15 -15.42 18.68
CA TRP A 207 -2.48 -15.09 19.17
C TRP A 207 -3.54 -15.14 18.07
N VAL A 208 -3.18 -14.76 16.86
CA VAL A 208 -4.09 -14.74 15.70
C VAL A 208 -4.38 -16.14 15.15
N GLY A 209 -3.51 -17.10 15.41
CA GLY A 209 -3.65 -18.46 14.91
C GLY A 209 -3.28 -18.57 13.41
N GLU A 210 -4.14 -19.20 12.62
CA GLU A 210 -3.88 -19.51 11.20
C GLU A 210 -3.53 -18.30 10.33
N TYR A 211 -4.11 -17.15 10.61
CA TYR A 211 -3.83 -15.91 9.84
C TYR A 211 -2.64 -15.11 10.35
N GLY A 212 -2.02 -15.53 11.44
CA GLY A 212 -0.96 -14.77 12.10
C GLY A 212 0.28 -14.55 11.23
N ALA A 213 0.72 -15.60 10.54
CA ALA A 213 1.86 -15.56 9.65
C ALA A 213 1.61 -14.63 8.44
N VAL A 214 0.44 -14.73 7.84
CA VAL A 214 0.03 -13.92 6.70
C VAL A 214 -0.10 -12.45 7.08
N ALA A 215 -0.72 -12.16 8.23
CA ALA A 215 -0.81 -10.79 8.74
C ALA A 215 0.57 -10.18 9.03
N ALA A 216 1.51 -10.96 9.59
CA ALA A 216 2.88 -10.53 9.83
C ALA A 216 3.63 -10.19 8.54
N LEU A 217 3.44 -10.98 7.47
CA LEU A 217 3.99 -10.69 6.14
C LEU A 217 3.42 -9.40 5.56
N LEU A 218 2.11 -9.18 5.67
CA LEU A 218 1.48 -7.94 5.24
C LEU A 218 2.01 -6.73 6.03
N PHE A 219 2.11 -6.83 7.34
CA PHE A 219 2.68 -5.75 8.15
C PHE A 219 4.12 -5.46 7.72
N ARG A 220 4.94 -6.49 7.52
CA ARG A 220 6.33 -6.33 7.04
C ARG A 220 6.40 -5.66 5.68
N ALA A 221 5.54 -6.04 4.74
CA ALA A 221 5.54 -5.47 3.39
C ALA A 221 5.11 -4.00 3.35
N PHE A 222 4.12 -3.61 4.16
CA PHE A 222 3.47 -2.31 4.01
C PHE A 222 3.78 -1.30 5.13
N PHE A 223 4.21 -1.75 6.31
CA PHE A 223 4.41 -0.84 7.46
C PHE A 223 5.35 0.32 7.16
N ASN A 224 6.49 0.04 6.50
CA ASN A 224 7.49 1.05 6.18
C ASN A 224 6.98 2.10 5.21
N ASP A 225 6.25 1.68 4.19
CA ASP A 225 5.70 2.58 3.17
C ASP A 225 4.58 3.42 3.75
N LEU A 226 3.71 2.83 4.57
CA LEU A 226 2.68 3.57 5.28
C LEU A 226 3.29 4.61 6.22
N LEU A 227 4.31 4.24 6.98
CA LEU A 227 4.97 5.17 7.90
C LEU A 227 5.65 6.32 7.14
N LYS A 228 6.39 6.03 6.07
CA LYS A 228 6.99 7.05 5.18
C LYS A 228 5.96 7.98 4.57
N LYS A 229 4.83 7.46 4.10
CA LYS A 229 3.72 8.25 3.55
C LYS A 229 3.23 9.30 4.56
N HIS A 230 3.06 8.90 5.82
CA HIS A 230 2.58 9.82 6.86
C HIS A 230 3.64 10.82 7.33
N ILE A 231 4.94 10.51 7.22
CA ILE A 231 6.03 11.46 7.49
C ILE A 231 6.15 12.48 6.35
N THR A 232 6.14 12.03 5.10
CA THR A 232 6.33 12.92 3.92
C THR A 232 5.14 13.85 3.69
N ALA A 233 3.92 13.44 4.05
CA ALA A 233 2.73 14.29 3.95
C ALA A 233 2.80 15.52 4.88
N HIS A 234 3.57 15.45 5.97
CA HIS A 234 3.70 16.51 6.97
C HIS A 234 5.15 16.61 7.49
N PRO A 235 6.11 17.10 6.70
CA PRO A 235 7.54 17.08 7.03
C PRO A 235 7.89 17.85 8.32
N ASP A 236 7.08 18.83 8.71
CA ASP A 236 7.26 19.59 9.96
C ASP A 236 6.58 18.95 11.18
N ASN A 237 5.70 17.98 10.96
CA ASN A 237 4.97 17.29 12.01
C ASN A 237 5.51 15.87 12.24
N LEU A 238 5.39 15.40 13.46
CA LEU A 238 5.63 14.01 13.80
C LEU A 238 4.54 13.13 13.14
N PRO A 239 4.85 11.89 12.72
CA PRO A 239 3.86 11.02 12.09
C PRO A 239 2.70 10.73 13.03
N ALA A 240 1.48 10.69 12.51
CA ALA A 240 0.31 10.22 13.22
C ALA A 240 0.24 8.70 13.13
N LEU A 241 0.74 7.99 14.14
CA LEU A 241 0.75 6.53 14.16
C LEU A 241 -0.66 5.92 14.22
N THR A 242 -1.64 6.66 14.73
CA THR A 242 -3.06 6.27 14.65
C THR A 242 -3.55 6.16 13.22
N SER A 243 -3.09 7.03 12.32
CA SER A 243 -3.40 6.94 10.88
C SER A 243 -2.72 5.73 10.22
N VAL A 244 -1.47 5.41 10.61
CA VAL A 244 -0.79 4.18 10.16
C VAL A 244 -1.56 2.94 10.62
N LEU A 245 -2.01 2.93 11.87
CA LEU A 245 -2.82 1.84 12.44
C LEU A 245 -4.13 1.67 11.68
N HIS A 246 -4.79 2.77 11.33
CA HIS A 246 -6.00 2.77 10.52
C HIS A 246 -5.77 2.18 9.12
N ASP A 247 -4.70 2.61 8.45
CA ASP A 247 -4.35 2.07 7.11
C ASP A 247 -4.02 0.56 7.17
N LEU A 248 -3.32 0.09 8.22
CA LEU A 248 -3.10 -1.33 8.46
C LEU A 248 -4.40 -2.11 8.68
N GLN A 249 -5.36 -1.53 9.39
CA GLN A 249 -6.68 -2.14 9.60
C GLN A 249 -7.47 -2.27 8.29
N LEU A 250 -7.42 -1.23 7.45
CA LEU A 250 -8.01 -1.28 6.10
C LEU A 250 -7.38 -2.36 5.24
N LEU A 251 -6.05 -2.52 5.33
CA LEU A 251 -5.31 -3.55 4.62
C LEU A 251 -5.78 -4.95 5.02
N LEU A 252 -5.83 -5.25 6.32
CA LEU A 252 -6.34 -6.53 6.84
C LEU A 252 -7.75 -6.83 6.35
N LYS A 253 -8.64 -5.83 6.41
CA LYS A 253 -10.02 -5.97 5.95
C LYS A 253 -10.12 -6.25 4.45
N LYS A 254 -9.33 -5.54 3.63
CA LYS A 254 -9.30 -5.76 2.17
C LYS A 254 -8.75 -7.11 1.79
N SER A 255 -7.80 -7.63 2.58
CA SER A 255 -7.20 -8.96 2.39
C SER A 255 -8.09 -10.11 2.92
N GLY A 256 -9.29 -9.82 3.41
CA GLY A 256 -10.20 -10.85 3.95
C GLY A 256 -9.71 -11.49 5.25
N LEU A 257 -8.72 -10.90 5.91
CA LEU A 257 -8.19 -11.41 7.17
C LEU A 257 -9.08 -10.96 8.33
N HIS A 258 -9.75 -11.92 8.95
CA HIS A 258 -10.64 -11.69 10.08
C HIS A 258 -9.97 -12.17 11.37
N GLY A 259 -9.94 -11.34 12.40
CA GLY A 259 -9.33 -11.70 13.68
C GLY A 259 -9.02 -10.52 14.57
N GLU A 260 -8.35 -10.80 15.67
CA GLU A 260 -7.79 -9.81 16.58
C GLU A 260 -6.27 -9.84 16.44
N TYR A 261 -5.67 -8.71 16.08
CA TYR A 261 -4.25 -8.58 15.78
C TYR A 261 -3.57 -7.71 16.82
N PRO A 262 -3.09 -8.29 17.94
CA PRO A 262 -2.41 -7.53 19.00
C PRO A 262 -1.08 -6.98 18.50
N LEU A 263 -0.92 -5.67 18.52
CA LEU A 263 0.17 -4.94 17.88
C LEU A 263 0.59 -3.73 18.71
N VAL A 264 1.89 -3.48 18.81
CA VAL A 264 2.47 -2.20 19.24
C VAL A 264 3.23 -1.65 18.03
N ILE A 265 2.99 -0.39 17.68
CA ILE A 265 3.78 0.34 16.69
C ILE A 265 4.46 1.53 17.34
N GLY A 266 5.69 1.82 16.91
CA GLY A 266 6.48 2.92 17.43
C GLY A 266 7.27 3.64 16.35
N TYR A 267 7.55 4.91 16.62
CA TYR A 267 8.41 5.77 15.83
C TYR A 267 9.33 6.53 16.77
N PHE A 268 10.61 6.55 16.45
CA PHE A 268 11.61 7.28 17.20
C PHE A 268 12.40 8.25 16.32
N ASN A 269 12.47 9.51 16.77
CA ASN A 269 13.33 10.53 16.15
C ASN A 269 14.45 10.88 17.13
N ARG A 270 15.67 10.44 16.82
CA ARG A 270 16.85 10.60 17.66
C ARG A 270 17.24 12.07 17.89
N LEU A 271 17.14 12.91 16.86
CA LEU A 271 17.54 14.33 16.97
C LEU A 271 16.60 15.11 17.88
N ARG A 272 15.31 14.82 17.83
CA ARG A 272 14.29 15.49 18.63
C ARG A 272 14.08 14.77 19.99
N GLY A 273 14.63 13.59 20.17
CA GLY A 273 14.38 12.76 21.36
C GLY A 273 12.91 12.34 21.52
N HIS A 274 12.15 12.27 20.41
CA HIS A 274 10.74 11.93 20.45
C HIS A 274 10.52 10.45 20.17
N LEU A 275 9.87 9.77 21.12
CA LEU A 275 9.27 8.46 20.92
C LEU A 275 7.75 8.62 20.87
N ILE A 276 7.13 8.15 19.79
CA ILE A 276 5.68 8.04 19.63
C ILE A 276 5.34 6.56 19.59
N VAL A 277 4.36 6.13 20.36
CA VAL A 277 3.94 4.73 20.42
C VAL A 277 2.42 4.66 20.47
N VAL A 278 1.88 3.67 19.76
CA VAL A 278 0.46 3.27 19.84
C VAL A 278 0.40 1.79 20.19
N ASN A 279 -0.44 1.46 21.13
CA ASN A 279 -0.64 0.08 21.59
C ASN A 279 -2.06 -0.40 21.26
N SER A 280 -2.14 -1.45 20.48
CA SER A 280 -3.38 -2.10 20.08
C SER A 280 -3.39 -3.56 20.57
N GLY A 281 -3.78 -3.79 21.82
CA GLY A 281 -4.05 -5.13 22.35
C GLY A 281 -2.91 -5.85 23.06
N LEU A 282 -1.69 -5.32 23.13
CA LEU A 282 -0.59 -5.88 23.91
C LEU A 282 -0.47 -5.23 25.27
N SER A 283 0.24 -5.86 26.20
CA SER A 283 0.70 -5.19 27.42
C SER A 283 2.09 -4.63 27.15
N CYS A 284 2.30 -3.34 27.47
CA CYS A 284 3.57 -2.68 27.18
C CYS A 284 3.95 -1.67 28.26
N VAL A 285 5.21 -1.71 28.67
CA VAL A 285 5.83 -0.74 29.59
C VAL A 285 7.11 -0.21 28.95
N ILE A 286 7.29 1.10 28.97
CA ILE A 286 8.50 1.77 28.51
C ILE A 286 9.28 2.27 29.71
N HIS A 287 10.51 1.77 29.87
CA HIS A 287 11.47 2.21 30.87
C HIS A 287 12.38 3.27 30.26
N HIS A 288 12.45 4.45 30.87
CA HIS A 288 13.28 5.57 30.45
C HIS A 288 13.64 6.46 31.64
N ASP A 289 14.83 7.04 31.65
CA ASP A 289 15.27 8.05 32.65
C ASP A 289 14.94 7.68 34.12
N HIS A 290 15.17 6.43 34.51
CA HIS A 290 14.80 5.86 35.83
C HIS A 290 13.31 5.89 36.19
N GLN A 291 12.45 6.08 35.18
CA GLN A 291 11.00 6.03 35.27
C GLN A 291 10.45 4.92 34.38
N HIS A 292 9.17 4.66 34.52
CA HIS A 292 8.44 3.77 33.62
C HIS A 292 7.09 4.36 33.26
N THR A 293 6.70 4.15 32.01
CA THR A 293 5.40 4.56 31.48
C THR A 293 4.67 3.32 30.98
N THR A 294 3.54 2.99 31.60
CA THR A 294 2.67 1.92 31.10
C THR A 294 1.83 2.45 29.96
N LEU A 295 1.91 1.80 28.79
CA LEU A 295 1.08 2.18 27.66
C LEU A 295 -0.37 1.78 27.92
N ILE A 296 -1.29 2.64 27.50
CA ILE A 296 -2.72 2.34 27.51
C ILE A 296 -2.95 1.18 26.56
N LYS A 297 -3.54 0.09 27.07
CA LYS A 297 -3.90 -1.06 26.26
C LYS A 297 -5.27 -0.79 25.63
N ASP A 298 -5.27 -0.52 24.33
CA ASP A 298 -6.49 -0.45 23.54
C ASP A 298 -6.89 -1.85 23.02
N LEU A 299 -8.01 -1.94 22.33
CA LEU A 299 -8.45 -3.19 21.70
C LEU A 299 -7.49 -3.58 20.57
N ALA A 300 -7.33 -4.88 20.36
CA ALA A 300 -6.53 -5.41 19.27
C ALA A 300 -7.08 -4.97 17.92
N LEU A 301 -6.19 -4.72 16.95
CA LEU A 301 -6.54 -4.36 15.59
C LEU A 301 -7.42 -5.45 14.95
N GLY A 302 -8.40 -5.09 14.13
CA GLY A 302 -9.12 -6.03 13.24
C GLY A 302 -10.62 -6.16 13.45
N ARG A 303 -11.14 -6.30 14.67
CA ARG A 303 -12.58 -6.54 14.89
C ARG A 303 -13.46 -5.32 14.78
N TYR A 304 -12.99 -4.16 15.23
CA TYR A 304 -13.76 -2.93 15.26
C TYR A 304 -12.93 -1.77 14.74
N PHE A 305 -13.58 -0.81 14.04
CA PHE A 305 -12.96 0.47 13.76
C PHE A 305 -12.88 1.26 15.06
N HIS A 306 -11.68 1.53 15.54
CA HIS A 306 -11.47 2.38 16.71
C HIS A 306 -10.86 3.71 16.30
N ASP A 307 -11.67 4.76 16.41
CA ASP A 307 -11.18 6.15 16.46
C ASP A 307 -10.51 6.48 17.81
N SER A 308 -10.43 5.51 18.72
CA SER A 308 -10.01 5.71 20.11
C SER A 308 -8.55 5.38 20.39
N ALA A 309 -7.80 4.83 19.42
CA ALA A 309 -6.39 4.53 19.62
C ALA A 309 -5.62 5.80 19.99
N GLN A 310 -4.96 5.77 21.17
CA GLN A 310 -4.25 6.93 21.69
C GLN A 310 -2.75 6.82 21.46
N GLU A 311 -2.20 7.88 20.85
CA GLU A 311 -0.75 8.04 20.78
C GLU A 311 -0.21 8.47 22.13
N GLN A 312 0.83 7.80 22.58
CA GLN A 312 1.65 8.27 23.70
C GLN A 312 2.96 8.82 23.16
N ARG A 313 3.28 10.04 23.57
CA ARG A 313 4.46 10.79 23.12
C ARG A 313 5.37 11.03 24.32
N LEU A 314 6.60 10.53 24.21
CA LEU A 314 7.61 10.63 25.25
C LEU A 314 8.83 11.39 24.70
N LEU A 315 9.45 12.19 25.57
CA LEU A 315 10.73 12.82 25.32
C LEU A 315 11.80 12.03 26.06
N LEU A 316 12.71 11.41 25.31
CA LEU A 316 13.75 10.55 25.87
C LEU A 316 14.92 10.37 24.89
N THR A 317 16.07 10.02 25.39
CA THR A 317 17.27 9.72 24.58
C THR A 317 17.50 8.24 24.42
N SER A 318 17.02 7.44 25.36
CA SER A 318 17.11 5.98 25.33
C SER A 318 15.87 5.39 25.99
N ALA A 319 15.47 4.21 25.56
CA ALA A 319 14.36 3.49 26.16
C ALA A 319 14.56 1.97 26.10
N GLU A 320 13.88 1.28 27.01
CA GLU A 320 13.64 -0.14 26.95
C GLU A 320 12.13 -0.39 26.99
N CYS A 321 11.58 -0.91 25.88
CA CYS A 321 10.19 -1.28 25.77
C CYS A 321 10.03 -2.75 26.15
N GLU A 322 9.29 -3.04 27.22
CA GLU A 322 8.89 -4.38 27.61
C GLU A 322 7.48 -4.64 27.11
N VAL A 323 7.32 -5.62 26.21
CA VAL A 323 6.04 -5.96 25.57
C VAL A 323 5.72 -7.42 25.83
N TRP A 324 4.48 -7.71 26.21
CA TRP A 324 4.07 -9.09 26.47
C TRP A 324 2.59 -9.36 26.17
N ASN A 325 2.31 -10.63 25.90
CA ASN A 325 0.97 -11.19 25.83
C ASN A 325 0.97 -12.59 26.46
N GLY A 326 0.35 -12.72 27.63
CA GLY A 326 0.43 -13.96 28.44
C GLY A 326 1.88 -14.30 28.81
N PRO A 327 2.37 -15.52 28.50
CA PRO A 327 3.73 -15.94 28.86
C PRO A 327 4.82 -15.38 27.91
N ARG A 328 4.45 -14.83 26.78
CA ARG A 328 5.36 -14.34 25.73
C ARG A 328 5.82 -12.94 26.07
N LYS A 329 7.13 -12.71 26.08
CA LYS A 329 7.74 -11.41 26.36
C LYS A 329 8.82 -11.05 25.36
N LEU A 330 8.87 -9.79 25.03
CA LEU A 330 9.91 -9.18 24.19
C LEU A 330 10.37 -7.88 24.83
N TRP A 331 11.68 -7.67 24.86
CA TRP A 331 12.29 -6.39 25.23
C TRP A 331 12.96 -5.80 23.98
N LEU A 332 12.65 -4.56 23.68
CA LEU A 332 13.29 -3.74 22.65
C LEU A 332 14.00 -2.58 23.35
N ARG A 333 15.31 -2.47 23.17
CA ARG A 333 16.13 -1.39 23.74
C ARG A 333 16.79 -0.61 22.63
N PHE A 334 16.85 0.72 22.78
CA PHE A 334 17.60 1.62 21.91
C PHE A 334 18.20 2.78 22.67
N ASN A 335 19.37 3.28 22.17
CA ASN A 335 20.14 4.37 22.77
C ASN A 335 21.01 5.08 21.71
#